data_d4c3388bcf1572dff3fef3c541b027c9
#
_entry.id   d4c3388bcf1572dff3fef3c541b027c9
#
_cell.length_a   1.000
_cell.length_b   1.000
_cell.length_c   1.000
_cell.angle_alpha   90.00
_cell.angle_beta   90.00
_cell.angle_gamma   90.00
#
_symmetry.space_group_name_H-M   'P 1'
#
loop_
_entity.id
_entity.type
_entity.pdbx_description
1 polymer ?
#
loop_
_entity_poly.entity_id
_entity_poly.type
_entity_poly.pdbx_seq_one_letter_code
_entity_poly.pdbx_strand_id
1 'polypeptide(L)'
;MHTREEKLQAFGRILDILDELREKCPWDRKQTNESLRPQTLEEVYELSDAILKGEERELSKELGDVLLHVIFYAKIGEEKQHFDIVDVINFLCDKLIYRHPHVFSTAEVGGAEDVIKQWEMLKTTEKDGNKRVLSGVPDGLPPLLKAYRMQDKARGVGFDWEKKEQVWDKVKEEMGEYQAELDAMAAAQTEDEKAAAYDRAEDELGDFLFATVNAARLYGLNPDTALERTCAKFRRRFTYLEEQTIRKGRNLKDMTLAEMDAIWDEGKAKGL
;
A
#
# COMPACT_ATOMS: atom_id res chain seq x y z
N MET A 1 -13.71 16.31 -23.11
CA MET A 1 -13.49 14.85 -22.87
C MET A 1 -13.60 14.13 -24.20
N HIS A 2 -12.80 13.07 -24.40
CA HIS A 2 -12.75 12.31 -25.65
C HIS A 2 -13.93 11.35 -25.79
N THR A 3 -14.31 11.07 -27.05
CA THR A 3 -15.32 10.06 -27.40
C THR A 3 -14.82 8.65 -27.08
N ARG A 4 -15.75 7.68 -27.10
CA ARG A 4 -15.39 6.26 -26.92
C ARG A 4 -14.44 5.78 -28.02
N GLU A 5 -14.68 6.23 -29.26
CA GLU A 5 -13.87 5.85 -30.43
C GLU A 5 -12.42 6.37 -30.27
N GLU A 6 -12.24 7.62 -29.90
CA GLU A 6 -10.90 8.20 -29.63
C GLU A 6 -10.15 7.45 -28.53
N LYS A 7 -10.86 6.98 -27.50
CA LYS A 7 -10.26 6.17 -26.42
C LYS A 7 -9.80 4.79 -26.93
N LEU A 8 -10.61 4.14 -27.76
CA LEU A 8 -10.25 2.86 -28.38
C LEU A 8 -9.05 3.01 -29.32
N GLN A 9 -9.01 4.08 -30.12
CA GLN A 9 -7.88 4.38 -30.99
C GLN A 9 -6.60 4.67 -30.20
N ALA A 10 -6.69 5.43 -29.10
CA ALA A 10 -5.55 5.68 -28.23
C ALA A 10 -5.02 4.40 -27.59
N PHE A 11 -5.92 3.49 -27.18
CA PHE A 11 -5.51 2.19 -26.63
C PHE A 11 -4.87 1.31 -27.72
N GLY A 12 -5.42 1.26 -28.94
CA GLY A 12 -4.79 0.55 -30.05
C GLY A 12 -3.40 1.09 -30.36
N ARG A 13 -3.25 2.42 -30.39
CA ARG A 13 -1.96 3.08 -30.65
C ARG A 13 -0.86 2.68 -29.66
N ILE A 14 -1.16 2.53 -28.36
CA ILE A 14 -0.12 2.13 -27.39
C ILE A 14 0.28 0.67 -27.58
N LEU A 15 -0.63 -0.20 -28.01
CA LEU A 15 -0.30 -1.59 -28.37
C LEU A 15 0.68 -1.61 -29.56
N ASP A 16 0.37 -0.87 -30.63
CA ASP A 16 1.24 -0.78 -31.82
C ASP A 16 2.63 -0.25 -31.46
N ILE A 17 2.71 0.79 -30.60
CA ILE A 17 3.98 1.35 -30.13
C ILE A 17 4.80 0.31 -29.36
N LEU A 18 4.18 -0.43 -28.45
CA LEU A 18 4.89 -1.45 -27.68
C LEU A 18 5.38 -2.61 -28.57
N ASP A 19 4.61 -3.01 -29.56
CA ASP A 19 5.05 -4.02 -30.54
C ASP A 19 6.31 -3.55 -31.27
N GLU A 20 6.33 -2.29 -31.71
CA GLU A 20 7.49 -1.69 -32.37
C GLU A 20 8.70 -1.59 -31.43
N LEU A 21 8.50 -1.21 -30.15
CA LEU A 21 9.56 -1.16 -29.15
C LEU A 21 10.14 -2.55 -28.88
N ARG A 22 9.29 -3.57 -28.71
CA ARG A 22 9.73 -4.95 -28.50
C ARG A 22 10.53 -5.49 -29.68
N GLU A 23 10.20 -5.09 -30.90
CA GLU A 23 10.93 -5.49 -32.10
C GLU A 23 12.25 -4.73 -32.27
N LYS A 24 12.25 -3.40 -32.08
CA LYS A 24 13.34 -2.52 -32.52
C LYS A 24 14.24 -2.00 -31.40
N CYS A 25 13.72 -1.80 -30.20
CA CYS A 25 14.50 -1.26 -29.09
C CYS A 25 15.30 -2.36 -28.38
N PRO A 26 16.65 -2.24 -28.31
CA PRO A 26 17.49 -3.26 -27.68
C PRO A 26 17.25 -3.40 -26.18
N TRP A 27 16.75 -2.38 -25.51
CA TRP A 27 16.41 -2.41 -24.09
C TRP A 27 15.07 -3.10 -23.84
N ASP A 28 14.01 -2.65 -24.52
CA ASP A 28 12.67 -3.22 -24.38
C ASP A 28 12.64 -4.70 -24.72
N ARG A 29 13.32 -5.10 -25.81
CA ARG A 29 13.39 -6.50 -26.26
C ARG A 29 13.98 -7.46 -25.23
N LYS A 30 14.82 -6.97 -24.32
CA LYS A 30 15.46 -7.80 -23.29
C LYS A 30 14.63 -7.93 -22.02
N GLN A 31 13.59 -7.15 -21.87
CA GLN A 31 12.80 -7.15 -20.65
C GLN A 31 12.03 -8.46 -20.46
N THR A 32 11.99 -8.89 -19.21
CA THR A 32 11.23 -10.05 -18.72
C THR A 32 10.29 -9.60 -17.60
N ASN A 33 9.36 -10.47 -17.19
CA ASN A 33 8.50 -10.18 -16.03
C ASN A 33 9.33 -9.85 -14.79
N GLU A 34 10.41 -10.57 -14.57
CA GLU A 34 11.29 -10.41 -13.41
C GLU A 34 12.06 -9.07 -13.46
N SER A 35 12.56 -8.68 -14.65
CA SER A 35 13.31 -7.44 -14.80
C SER A 35 12.43 -6.18 -14.68
N LEU A 36 11.16 -6.27 -15.09
CA LEU A 36 10.20 -5.17 -14.99
C LEU A 36 9.56 -5.03 -13.60
N ARG A 37 9.54 -6.11 -12.80
CA ARG A 37 8.88 -6.11 -11.49
C ARG A 37 9.33 -4.97 -10.54
N PRO A 38 10.63 -4.67 -10.38
CA PRO A 38 11.05 -3.55 -9.53
C PRO A 38 10.50 -2.21 -10.00
N GLN A 39 10.55 -1.95 -11.31
CA GLN A 39 10.01 -0.73 -11.91
C GLN A 39 8.49 -0.62 -11.74
N THR A 40 7.76 -1.72 -11.92
CA THR A 40 6.32 -1.73 -11.66
C THR A 40 5.97 -1.30 -10.24
N LEU A 41 6.76 -1.70 -9.24
CA LEU A 41 6.58 -1.27 -7.85
C LEU A 41 6.87 0.23 -7.69
N GLU A 42 7.92 0.73 -8.37
CA GLU A 42 8.28 2.15 -8.38
C GLU A 42 7.12 2.99 -8.93
N GLU A 43 6.61 2.67 -10.13
CA GLU A 43 5.48 3.38 -10.74
C GLU A 43 4.21 3.37 -9.87
N VAL A 44 3.95 2.25 -9.19
CA VAL A 44 2.81 2.17 -8.26
C VAL A 44 3.00 3.09 -7.05
N TYR A 45 4.23 3.25 -6.54
CA TYR A 45 4.51 4.19 -5.46
C TYR A 45 4.48 5.64 -5.94
N GLU A 46 4.95 5.95 -7.15
CA GLU A 46 4.87 7.29 -7.75
C GLU A 46 3.41 7.70 -7.99
N LEU A 47 2.58 6.76 -8.48
CA LEU A 47 1.14 6.94 -8.57
C LEU A 47 0.51 7.24 -7.21
N SER A 48 0.89 6.49 -6.17
CA SER A 48 0.42 6.71 -4.80
C SER A 48 0.80 8.11 -4.29
N ASP A 49 2.02 8.55 -4.55
CA ASP A 49 2.54 9.88 -4.19
C ASP A 49 1.74 11.00 -4.89
N ALA A 50 1.48 10.87 -6.20
CA ALA A 50 0.69 11.82 -6.96
C ALA A 50 -0.75 11.95 -6.41
N ILE A 51 -1.36 10.84 -6.01
CA ILE A 51 -2.69 10.81 -5.36
C ILE A 51 -2.66 11.56 -4.03
N LEU A 52 -1.67 11.29 -3.17
CA LEU A 52 -1.56 11.91 -1.84
C LEU A 52 -1.29 13.41 -1.90
N LYS A 53 -0.57 13.86 -2.93
CA LYS A 53 -0.29 15.28 -3.18
C LYS A 53 -1.45 16.01 -3.86
N GLY A 54 -2.39 15.29 -4.48
CA GLY A 54 -3.50 15.87 -5.26
C GLY A 54 -3.02 16.52 -6.57
N GLU A 55 -1.96 15.99 -7.18
CA GLU A 55 -1.33 16.53 -8.38
C GLU A 55 -1.91 15.84 -9.64
N GLU A 56 -3.06 16.33 -10.12
CA GLU A 56 -3.81 15.77 -11.26
C GLU A 56 -2.97 15.49 -12.52
N ARG A 57 -1.99 16.35 -12.80
CA ARG A 57 -1.12 16.19 -13.97
C ARG A 57 -0.16 15.00 -13.78
N GLU A 58 0.46 14.91 -12.63
CA GLU A 58 1.36 13.80 -12.29
C GLU A 58 0.56 12.50 -12.17
N LEU A 59 -0.60 12.53 -11.51
CA LEU A 59 -1.53 11.39 -11.48
C LEU A 59 -1.82 10.84 -12.89
N SER A 60 -2.03 11.72 -13.87
CA SER A 60 -2.27 11.29 -15.26
C SER A 60 -1.07 10.64 -15.93
N LYS A 61 0.16 11.06 -15.58
CA LYS A 61 1.39 10.44 -16.09
C LYS A 61 1.61 9.07 -15.47
N GLU A 62 1.58 9.00 -14.15
CA GLU A 62 1.82 7.75 -13.42
C GLU A 62 0.79 6.67 -13.76
N LEU A 63 -0.47 7.05 -14.04
CA LEU A 63 -1.46 6.13 -14.62
C LEU A 63 -1.04 5.60 -15.99
N GLY A 64 -0.36 6.39 -16.79
CA GLY A 64 0.22 5.98 -18.08
C GLY A 64 1.34 4.96 -17.91
N ASP A 65 2.23 5.18 -16.94
CA ASP A 65 3.38 4.33 -16.67
C ASP A 65 2.94 2.98 -16.06
N VAL A 66 1.98 2.99 -15.13
CA VAL A 66 1.34 1.74 -14.64
C VAL A 66 0.63 1.00 -15.79
N LEU A 67 -0.08 1.70 -16.68
CA LEU A 67 -0.73 1.10 -17.84
C LEU A 67 0.31 0.48 -18.80
N LEU A 68 1.44 1.14 -19.03
CA LEU A 68 2.54 0.60 -19.83
C LEU A 68 2.99 -0.75 -19.29
N HIS A 69 3.21 -0.86 -17.99
CA HIS A 69 3.60 -2.13 -17.36
C HIS A 69 2.55 -3.24 -17.55
N VAL A 70 1.25 -2.92 -17.44
CA VAL A 70 0.17 -3.89 -17.69
C VAL A 70 0.25 -4.41 -19.13
N ILE A 71 0.38 -3.53 -20.11
CA ILE A 71 0.46 -3.89 -21.53
C ILE A 71 1.76 -4.66 -21.81
N PHE A 72 2.85 -4.26 -21.19
CA PHE A 72 4.17 -4.91 -21.36
C PHE A 72 4.14 -6.36 -20.88
N TYR A 73 3.58 -6.63 -19.69
CA TYR A 73 3.40 -8.00 -19.20
C TYR A 73 2.49 -8.84 -20.11
N ALA A 74 1.42 -8.22 -20.63
CA ALA A 74 0.54 -8.89 -21.57
C ALA A 74 1.28 -9.24 -22.86
N LYS A 75 2.14 -8.34 -23.37
CA LYS A 75 2.98 -8.61 -24.56
C LYS A 75 3.99 -9.71 -24.33
N ILE A 76 4.63 -9.76 -23.17
CA ILE A 76 5.54 -10.89 -22.80
C ILE A 76 4.76 -12.21 -22.69
N GLY A 77 3.51 -12.16 -22.21
CA GLY A 77 2.61 -13.30 -22.17
C GLY A 77 2.28 -13.83 -23.58
N GLU A 78 1.97 -12.91 -24.51
CA GLU A 78 1.70 -13.22 -25.92
C GLU A 78 2.91 -13.85 -26.60
N GLU A 79 4.11 -13.30 -26.43
CA GLU A 79 5.36 -13.85 -26.98
C GLU A 79 5.63 -15.28 -26.49
N LYS A 80 5.18 -15.60 -25.26
CA LYS A 80 5.26 -16.94 -24.68
C LYS A 80 4.08 -17.85 -25.04
N GLN A 81 3.09 -17.33 -25.77
CA GLN A 81 1.85 -18.01 -26.12
C GLN A 81 1.03 -18.50 -24.89
N HIS A 82 1.07 -17.73 -23.80
CA HIS A 82 0.33 -18.04 -22.58
C HIS A 82 -1.00 -17.28 -22.50
N PHE A 83 -0.98 -15.98 -22.75
CA PHE A 83 -2.13 -15.08 -22.75
C PHE A 83 -1.73 -13.77 -23.43
N ASP A 84 -2.72 -12.97 -23.82
CA ASP A 84 -2.52 -11.63 -24.36
C ASP A 84 -3.36 -10.58 -23.60
N ILE A 85 -3.36 -9.34 -24.11
CA ILE A 85 -4.10 -8.23 -23.50
C ILE A 85 -5.62 -8.45 -23.54
N VAL A 86 -6.14 -9.21 -24.50
CA VAL A 86 -7.57 -9.51 -24.59
C VAL A 86 -7.98 -10.46 -23.47
N ASP A 87 -7.16 -11.47 -23.17
CA ASP A 87 -7.38 -12.37 -22.06
C ASP A 87 -7.39 -11.64 -20.73
N VAL A 88 -6.40 -10.73 -20.52
CA VAL A 88 -6.30 -9.89 -19.30
C VAL A 88 -7.56 -9.05 -19.12
N ILE A 89 -8.03 -8.38 -20.18
CA ILE A 89 -9.21 -7.51 -20.13
C ILE A 89 -10.48 -8.33 -19.91
N ASN A 90 -10.68 -9.44 -20.65
CA ASN A 90 -11.86 -10.27 -20.53
C ASN A 90 -11.95 -10.89 -19.13
N PHE A 91 -10.84 -11.44 -18.62
CA PHE A 91 -10.80 -11.95 -17.24
C PHE A 91 -11.21 -10.88 -16.20
N LEU A 92 -10.74 -9.65 -16.38
CA LEU A 92 -11.16 -8.53 -15.51
C LEU A 92 -12.65 -8.21 -15.67
N CYS A 93 -13.15 -8.13 -16.90
CA CYS A 93 -14.57 -7.86 -17.18
C CYS A 93 -15.48 -8.91 -16.56
N ASP A 94 -15.19 -10.19 -16.78
CA ASP A 94 -15.97 -11.31 -16.25
C ASP A 94 -15.99 -11.30 -14.71
N LYS A 95 -14.84 -11.04 -14.10
CA LYS A 95 -14.70 -10.88 -12.66
C LYS A 95 -15.54 -9.72 -12.12
N LEU A 96 -15.54 -8.57 -12.81
CA LEU A 96 -16.32 -7.40 -12.39
C LEU A 96 -17.83 -7.67 -12.52
N ILE A 97 -18.27 -8.29 -13.61
CA ILE A 97 -19.67 -8.65 -13.83
C ILE A 97 -20.13 -9.64 -12.74
N TYR A 98 -19.34 -10.68 -12.49
CA TYR A 98 -19.65 -11.69 -11.47
C TYR A 98 -19.77 -11.10 -10.06
N ARG A 99 -18.87 -10.18 -9.71
CA ARG A 99 -18.82 -9.58 -8.37
C ARG A 99 -19.81 -8.44 -8.13
N HIS A 100 -20.51 -7.98 -9.16
CA HIS A 100 -21.50 -6.91 -9.06
C HIS A 100 -22.88 -7.34 -9.55
N PRO A 101 -23.48 -8.42 -8.99
CA PRO A 101 -24.77 -8.92 -9.43
C PRO A 101 -25.91 -7.92 -9.20
N HIS A 102 -25.73 -6.97 -8.29
CA HIS A 102 -26.66 -5.85 -8.08
C HIS A 102 -26.63 -4.81 -9.20
N VAL A 103 -25.62 -4.82 -10.07
CA VAL A 103 -25.51 -3.95 -11.27
C VAL A 103 -25.85 -4.70 -12.54
N PHE A 104 -25.39 -5.94 -12.66
CA PHE A 104 -25.47 -6.74 -13.90
C PHE A 104 -26.52 -7.86 -13.85
N SER A 105 -27.22 -8.03 -12.70
CA SER A 105 -28.26 -9.03 -12.51
C SER A 105 -29.39 -8.46 -11.64
N THR A 106 -30.17 -9.30 -11.00
CA THR A 106 -31.36 -8.95 -10.21
C THR A 106 -31.14 -8.91 -8.69
N ALA A 107 -29.90 -9.01 -8.24
CA ALA A 107 -29.61 -8.98 -6.81
C ALA A 107 -29.86 -7.56 -6.24
N GLU A 108 -30.57 -7.50 -5.10
CA GLU A 108 -30.82 -6.25 -4.39
C GLU A 108 -29.79 -6.09 -3.25
N VAL A 109 -29.36 -4.85 -2.98
CA VAL A 109 -28.46 -4.49 -1.89
C VAL A 109 -29.00 -3.25 -1.18
N GLY A 110 -28.93 -3.22 0.14
CA GLY A 110 -29.41 -2.11 0.97
C GLY A 110 -28.44 -0.94 1.08
N GLY A 111 -27.18 -1.11 0.62
CA GLY A 111 -26.16 -0.07 0.69
C GLY A 111 -24.74 -0.60 0.45
N ALA A 112 -23.76 0.29 0.58
CA ALA A 112 -22.35 -0.03 0.31
C ALA A 112 -21.78 -1.16 1.21
N GLU A 113 -22.23 -1.25 2.47
CA GLU A 113 -21.79 -2.31 3.39
C GLU A 113 -22.28 -3.69 2.94
N ASP A 114 -23.50 -3.79 2.42
CA ASP A 114 -24.02 -5.05 1.89
C ASP A 114 -23.29 -5.48 0.62
N VAL A 115 -22.90 -4.52 -0.22
CA VAL A 115 -22.05 -4.79 -1.40
C VAL A 115 -20.72 -5.39 -0.97
N ILE A 116 -20.08 -4.83 0.07
CA ILE A 116 -18.78 -5.32 0.57
C ILE A 116 -18.90 -6.75 1.11
N LYS A 117 -19.94 -7.03 1.92
CA LYS A 117 -20.22 -8.38 2.44
C LYS A 117 -20.47 -9.39 1.33
N GLN A 118 -21.33 -9.03 0.37
CA GLN A 118 -21.63 -9.86 -0.79
C GLN A 118 -20.36 -10.13 -1.61
N TRP A 119 -19.50 -9.13 -1.78
CA TRP A 119 -18.25 -9.23 -2.52
C TRP A 119 -17.27 -10.21 -1.88
N GLU A 120 -17.09 -10.16 -0.54
CA GLU A 120 -16.24 -11.12 0.17
C GLU A 120 -16.81 -12.55 0.10
N MET A 121 -18.13 -12.72 0.19
CA MET A 121 -18.77 -14.03 -0.03
C MET A 121 -18.51 -14.56 -1.45
N LEU A 122 -18.73 -13.73 -2.48
CA LEU A 122 -18.54 -14.14 -3.87
C LEU A 122 -17.09 -14.53 -4.17
N LYS A 123 -16.09 -13.86 -3.56
CA LYS A 123 -14.67 -14.24 -3.70
C LYS A 123 -14.36 -15.64 -3.18
N THR A 124 -15.09 -16.15 -2.19
CA THR A 124 -14.88 -17.51 -1.66
C THR A 124 -15.53 -18.58 -2.52
N THR A 125 -16.51 -18.20 -3.34
CA THR A 125 -17.25 -19.13 -4.22
C THR A 125 -16.79 -19.09 -5.67
N GLU A 126 -15.89 -18.20 -6.03
CA GLU A 126 -15.29 -18.18 -7.37
C GLU A 126 -14.55 -19.48 -7.67
N LYS A 127 -14.68 -19.96 -8.91
CA LYS A 127 -14.11 -21.25 -9.37
C LYS A 127 -12.59 -21.32 -9.16
N ASP A 128 -11.92 -20.16 -9.32
CA ASP A 128 -10.48 -19.96 -9.07
C ASP A 128 -10.22 -19.11 -7.82
N GLY A 129 -11.23 -19.00 -6.94
CA GLY A 129 -11.18 -18.17 -5.73
C GLY A 129 -10.28 -18.74 -4.65
N ASN A 130 -9.86 -17.89 -3.75
CA ASN A 130 -9.03 -18.25 -2.61
C ASN A 130 -9.78 -19.21 -1.66
N LYS A 131 -9.30 -20.42 -1.52
CA LYS A 131 -9.88 -21.46 -0.65
C LYS A 131 -9.80 -21.12 0.85
N ARG A 132 -8.99 -20.16 1.24
CA ARG A 132 -8.83 -19.69 2.63
C ARG A 132 -8.96 -18.17 2.67
N VAL A 133 -9.51 -17.64 3.73
CA VAL A 133 -9.78 -16.20 3.89
C VAL A 133 -8.53 -15.35 3.64
N LEU A 134 -7.42 -15.72 4.24
CA LEU A 134 -6.18 -14.95 4.17
C LEU A 134 -5.30 -15.27 2.95
N SER A 135 -5.56 -16.35 2.19
CA SER A 135 -4.73 -16.70 1.02
C SER A 135 -4.76 -15.66 -0.11
N GLY A 136 -5.71 -14.72 -0.08
CA GLY A 136 -5.76 -13.60 -1.02
C GLY A 136 -5.04 -12.34 -0.53
N VAL A 137 -4.19 -12.44 0.51
CA VAL A 137 -3.29 -11.36 0.94
C VAL A 137 -1.91 -11.68 0.37
N PRO A 138 -1.37 -10.86 -0.55
CA PRO A 138 -0.05 -11.12 -1.12
C PRO A 138 1.05 -11.07 -0.07
N ASP A 139 1.97 -12.05 -0.09
CA ASP A 139 3.11 -12.10 0.84
C ASP A 139 4.06 -10.91 0.69
N GLY A 140 4.14 -10.34 -0.52
CA GLY A 140 5.00 -9.21 -0.83
C GLY A 140 4.43 -7.83 -0.47
N LEU A 141 3.25 -7.74 0.17
CA LEU A 141 2.73 -6.45 0.62
C LEU A 141 3.59 -5.84 1.73
N PRO A 142 3.77 -4.51 1.74
CA PRO A 142 4.34 -3.81 2.90
C PRO A 142 3.61 -4.16 4.20
N PRO A 143 4.32 -4.31 5.32
CA PRO A 143 3.74 -4.86 6.57
C PRO A 143 2.49 -4.15 7.07
N LEU A 144 2.42 -2.81 7.04
CA LEU A 144 1.22 -2.06 7.45
C LEU A 144 0.01 -2.36 6.58
N LEU A 145 0.19 -2.36 5.27
CA LEU A 145 -0.88 -2.71 4.31
C LEU A 145 -1.29 -4.17 4.46
N LYS A 146 -0.33 -5.07 4.70
CA LYS A 146 -0.56 -6.49 4.92
C LYS A 146 -1.42 -6.72 6.17
N ALA A 147 -1.04 -6.13 7.31
CA ALA A 147 -1.78 -6.22 8.58
C ALA A 147 -3.21 -5.69 8.42
N TYR A 148 -3.37 -4.48 7.87
CA TYR A 148 -4.68 -3.90 7.59
C TYR A 148 -5.55 -4.83 6.72
N ARG A 149 -4.97 -5.38 5.66
CA ARG A 149 -5.68 -6.24 4.72
C ARG A 149 -6.06 -7.59 5.32
N MET A 150 -5.20 -8.17 6.17
CA MET A 150 -5.49 -9.40 6.90
C MET A 150 -6.68 -9.19 7.85
N GLN A 151 -6.67 -8.13 8.62
CA GLN A 151 -7.73 -7.78 9.58
C GLN A 151 -9.05 -7.48 8.86
N ASP A 152 -9.03 -6.74 7.74
CA ASP A 152 -10.22 -6.46 6.95
C ASP A 152 -10.86 -7.75 6.39
N LYS A 153 -10.05 -8.70 5.93
CA LYS A 153 -10.53 -10.00 5.48
C LYS A 153 -11.09 -10.85 6.63
N ALA A 154 -10.45 -10.85 7.80
CA ALA A 154 -10.94 -11.54 8.97
C ALA A 154 -12.31 -10.99 9.42
N ARG A 155 -12.46 -9.66 9.41
CA ARG A 155 -13.77 -9.00 9.63
C ARG A 155 -14.85 -9.51 8.66
N GLY A 156 -14.52 -9.66 7.38
CA GLY A 156 -15.45 -10.10 6.34
C GLY A 156 -16.10 -11.48 6.61
N VAL A 157 -15.48 -12.31 7.46
CA VAL A 157 -16.01 -13.61 7.90
C VAL A 157 -16.49 -13.62 9.35
N GLY A 158 -16.67 -12.44 9.97
CA GLY A 158 -17.22 -12.29 11.31
C GLY A 158 -16.18 -12.33 12.43
N PHE A 159 -14.89 -12.40 12.14
CA PHE A 159 -13.83 -12.32 13.15
C PHE A 159 -13.45 -10.85 13.37
N ASP A 160 -14.23 -10.16 14.22
CA ASP A 160 -14.03 -8.75 14.57
C ASP A 160 -14.56 -8.46 15.98
N TRP A 161 -14.23 -7.29 16.51
CA TRP A 161 -14.69 -6.79 17.79
C TRP A 161 -16.19 -6.45 17.75
N GLU A 162 -16.93 -6.78 18.80
CA GLU A 162 -18.34 -6.39 18.95
C GLU A 162 -18.51 -4.87 19.06
N LYS A 163 -17.57 -4.22 19.77
CA LYS A 163 -17.52 -2.77 19.94
C LYS A 163 -16.11 -2.27 19.64
N LYS A 164 -16.03 -1.23 18.82
CA LYS A 164 -14.73 -0.66 18.40
C LYS A 164 -13.86 -0.16 19.56
N GLU A 165 -14.50 0.25 20.67
CA GLU A 165 -13.80 0.76 21.85
C GLU A 165 -12.94 -0.32 22.54
N GLN A 166 -13.34 -1.58 22.45
CA GLN A 166 -12.66 -2.72 23.07
C GLN A 166 -11.24 -2.93 22.52
N VAL A 167 -10.98 -2.49 21.30
CA VAL A 167 -9.65 -2.62 20.70
C VAL A 167 -8.56 -1.87 21.48
N TRP A 168 -8.94 -0.79 22.18
CA TRP A 168 -7.98 0.01 22.95
C TRP A 168 -7.46 -0.73 24.19
N ASP A 169 -8.22 -1.68 24.72
CA ASP A 169 -7.73 -2.52 25.82
C ASP A 169 -6.65 -3.47 25.30
N LYS A 170 -6.82 -4.04 24.09
CA LYS A 170 -5.78 -4.84 23.45
C LYS A 170 -4.53 -4.01 23.09
N VAL A 171 -4.70 -2.80 22.57
CA VAL A 171 -3.56 -1.90 22.29
C VAL A 171 -2.75 -1.60 23.57
N LYS A 172 -3.42 -1.41 24.72
CA LYS A 172 -2.73 -1.17 25.99
C LYS A 172 -2.04 -2.43 26.52
N GLU A 173 -2.67 -3.59 26.35
CA GLU A 173 -2.10 -4.91 26.69
C GLU A 173 -0.77 -5.10 25.93
N GLU A 174 -0.80 -5.04 24.60
CA GLU A 174 0.39 -5.21 23.77
C GLU A 174 1.48 -4.17 24.05
N MET A 175 1.09 -2.92 24.30
CA MET A 175 2.04 -1.88 24.72
C MET A 175 2.70 -2.23 26.07
N GLY A 176 1.95 -2.84 27.01
CA GLY A 176 2.47 -3.28 28.30
C GLY A 176 3.42 -4.47 28.15
N GLU A 177 3.10 -5.45 27.30
CA GLU A 177 3.93 -6.61 27.01
C GLU A 177 5.24 -6.18 26.33
N TYR A 178 5.16 -5.30 25.33
CA TYR A 178 6.34 -4.70 24.71
C TYR A 178 7.23 -3.96 25.73
N GLN A 179 6.65 -3.15 26.63
CA GLN A 179 7.43 -2.46 27.68
C GLN A 179 8.10 -3.45 28.64
N ALA A 180 7.42 -4.54 29.01
CA ALA A 180 7.98 -5.55 29.89
C ALA A 180 9.20 -6.26 29.28
N GLU A 181 9.19 -6.53 27.98
CA GLU A 181 10.34 -7.11 27.29
C GLU A 181 11.49 -6.11 27.11
N LEU A 182 11.21 -4.81 26.93
CA LEU A 182 12.25 -3.77 26.98
C LEU A 182 12.93 -3.70 28.35
N ASP A 183 12.16 -3.81 29.45
CA ASP A 183 12.68 -3.84 30.80
C ASP A 183 13.51 -5.12 31.05
N ALA A 184 13.05 -6.28 30.53
CA ALA A 184 13.80 -7.54 30.61
C ALA A 184 15.12 -7.44 29.80
N MET A 185 15.11 -6.82 28.63
CA MET A 185 16.31 -6.59 27.83
C MET A 185 17.32 -5.69 28.57
N ALA A 186 16.84 -4.65 29.26
CA ALA A 186 17.68 -3.76 30.05
C ALA A 186 18.27 -4.45 31.29
N ALA A 187 17.57 -5.44 31.86
CA ALA A 187 17.99 -6.20 33.05
C ALA A 187 18.90 -7.39 32.71
N ALA A 188 19.01 -7.80 31.45
CA ALA A 188 19.78 -8.96 31.03
C ALA A 188 21.28 -8.80 31.32
N GLN A 189 21.89 -9.87 31.88
CA GLN A 189 23.27 -9.87 32.34
C GLN A 189 24.23 -10.49 31.31
N THR A 190 23.74 -11.38 30.46
CA THR A 190 24.53 -12.08 29.44
C THR A 190 24.10 -11.69 28.02
N GLU A 191 24.99 -11.89 27.06
CA GLU A 191 24.67 -11.62 25.65
C GLU A 191 23.56 -12.55 25.13
N ASP A 192 23.50 -13.80 25.60
CA ASP A 192 22.42 -14.73 25.20
C ASP A 192 21.06 -14.29 25.77
N GLU A 193 21.02 -13.81 27.04
CA GLU A 193 19.82 -13.25 27.62
C GLU A 193 19.35 -11.98 26.87
N LYS A 194 20.29 -11.11 26.50
CA LYS A 194 19.97 -9.90 25.70
C LYS A 194 19.42 -10.25 24.34
N ALA A 195 20.03 -11.20 23.63
CA ALA A 195 19.56 -11.65 22.33
C ALA A 195 18.14 -12.23 22.43
N ALA A 196 17.89 -13.12 23.43
CA ALA A 196 16.58 -13.69 23.62
C ALA A 196 15.50 -12.64 24.02
N ALA A 197 15.87 -11.65 24.82
CA ALA A 197 14.97 -10.56 25.20
C ALA A 197 14.73 -9.60 24.00
N TYR A 198 15.73 -9.39 23.15
CA TYR A 198 15.58 -8.60 21.92
C TYR A 198 14.57 -9.27 20.98
N ASP A 199 14.70 -10.56 20.72
CA ASP A 199 13.79 -11.29 19.84
C ASP A 199 12.33 -11.19 20.35
N ARG A 200 12.10 -11.36 21.66
CA ARG A 200 10.77 -11.20 22.24
C ARG A 200 10.26 -9.77 22.17
N ALA A 201 11.12 -8.77 22.45
CA ALA A 201 10.72 -7.37 22.32
C ALA A 201 10.37 -7.00 20.87
N GLU A 202 11.02 -7.61 19.87
CA GLU A 202 10.67 -7.42 18.44
C GLU A 202 9.32 -8.06 18.10
N ASP A 203 9.02 -9.24 18.65
CA ASP A 203 7.72 -9.89 18.51
C ASP A 203 6.60 -9.04 19.14
N GLU A 204 6.75 -8.59 20.38
CA GLU A 204 5.75 -7.75 21.08
C GLU A 204 5.56 -6.38 20.40
N LEU A 205 6.63 -5.78 19.87
CA LEU A 205 6.50 -4.58 19.02
C LEU A 205 5.63 -4.87 17.80
N GLY A 206 5.78 -6.04 17.19
CA GLY A 206 4.96 -6.49 16.06
C GLY A 206 3.48 -6.57 16.46
N ASP A 207 3.15 -7.16 17.61
CA ASP A 207 1.79 -7.30 18.12
C ASP A 207 1.18 -5.95 18.51
N PHE A 208 1.94 -5.06 19.13
CA PHE A 208 1.52 -3.69 19.41
C PHE A 208 1.19 -2.91 18.13
N LEU A 209 2.04 -3.01 17.09
CA LEU A 209 1.78 -2.38 15.78
C LEU A 209 0.53 -2.99 15.12
N PHE A 210 0.36 -4.31 15.18
CA PHE A 210 -0.80 -5.01 14.63
C PHE A 210 -2.10 -4.60 15.34
N ALA A 211 -2.10 -4.49 16.66
CA ALA A 211 -3.23 -4.00 17.43
C ALA A 211 -3.57 -2.53 17.11
N THR A 212 -2.54 -1.68 16.92
CA THR A 212 -2.71 -0.28 16.54
C THR A 212 -3.31 -0.14 15.13
N VAL A 213 -2.87 -0.96 14.17
CA VAL A 213 -3.46 -1.04 12.82
C VAL A 213 -4.94 -1.44 12.90
N ASN A 214 -5.27 -2.39 13.77
CA ASN A 214 -6.66 -2.80 13.98
C ASN A 214 -7.52 -1.68 14.58
N ALA A 215 -6.98 -0.93 15.53
CA ALA A 215 -7.66 0.24 16.07
C ALA A 215 -7.95 1.25 14.96
N ALA A 216 -6.95 1.60 14.14
CA ALA A 216 -7.14 2.51 13.01
C ALA A 216 -8.27 2.03 12.08
N ARG A 217 -8.27 0.74 11.71
CA ARG A 217 -9.28 0.12 10.84
C ARG A 217 -10.71 0.26 11.41
N LEU A 218 -10.89 -0.01 12.69
CA LEU A 218 -12.21 0.07 13.35
C LEU A 218 -12.78 1.50 13.39
N TYR A 219 -11.92 2.50 13.33
CA TYR A 219 -12.32 3.91 13.20
C TYR A 219 -12.34 4.40 11.75
N GLY A 220 -12.21 3.52 10.77
CA GLY A 220 -12.23 3.86 9.34
C GLY A 220 -11.00 4.63 8.86
N LEU A 221 -9.90 4.59 9.61
CA LEU A 221 -8.65 5.24 9.27
C LEU A 221 -7.72 4.26 8.55
N ASN A 222 -7.03 4.74 7.52
CA ASN A 222 -5.98 3.97 6.87
C ASN A 222 -4.64 4.28 7.56
N PRO A 223 -4.00 3.31 8.24
CA PRO A 223 -2.78 3.54 9.01
C PRO A 223 -1.56 3.83 8.12
N ASP A 224 -1.49 3.24 6.93
CA ASP A 224 -0.42 3.48 5.97
C ASP A 224 -0.46 4.92 5.46
N THR A 225 -1.62 5.38 4.98
CA THR A 225 -1.84 6.77 4.57
C THR A 225 -1.58 7.76 5.72
N ALA A 226 -1.97 7.41 6.96
CA ALA A 226 -1.75 8.26 8.13
C ALA A 226 -0.26 8.41 8.45
N LEU A 227 0.50 7.30 8.37
CA LEU A 227 1.94 7.30 8.60
C LEU A 227 2.67 8.05 7.48
N GLU A 228 2.30 7.83 6.21
CA GLU A 228 2.90 8.54 5.06
C GLU A 228 2.72 10.06 5.16
N ARG A 229 1.51 10.52 5.52
CA ARG A 229 1.28 11.95 5.79
C ARG A 229 2.17 12.48 6.91
N THR A 230 2.48 11.66 7.91
CA THR A 230 3.38 12.04 9.00
C THR A 230 4.84 12.09 8.52
N CYS A 231 5.26 11.13 7.70
CA CYS A 231 6.58 11.13 7.05
C CYS A 231 6.76 12.37 6.16
N ALA A 232 5.77 12.69 5.33
CA ALA A 232 5.77 13.87 4.48
C ALA A 232 5.85 15.17 5.31
N LYS A 233 5.07 15.26 6.40
CA LYS A 233 5.13 16.38 7.34
C LYS A 233 6.50 16.50 8.00
N PHE A 234 7.08 15.39 8.46
CA PHE A 234 8.43 15.38 9.02
C PHE A 234 9.46 15.88 8.01
N ARG A 235 9.42 15.37 6.78
CA ARG A 235 10.32 15.78 5.69
C ARG A 235 10.24 17.29 5.44
N ARG A 236 9.04 17.87 5.32
CA ARG A 236 8.87 19.33 5.11
C ARG A 236 9.49 20.14 6.23
N ARG A 237 9.26 19.74 7.49
CA ARG A 237 9.82 20.44 8.65
C ARG A 237 11.33 20.30 8.74
N PHE A 238 11.85 19.12 8.42
CA PHE A 238 13.29 18.88 8.41
C PHE A 238 13.97 19.67 7.28
N THR A 239 13.38 19.72 6.10
CA THR A 239 13.85 20.59 5.00
C THR A 239 13.89 22.05 5.43
N TYR A 240 12.87 22.53 6.14
CA TYR A 240 12.89 23.88 6.70
C TYR A 240 14.03 24.09 7.69
N LEU A 241 14.28 23.13 8.59
CA LEU A 241 15.43 23.14 9.50
C LEU A 241 16.74 23.23 8.72
N GLU A 242 16.93 22.43 7.66
CA GLU A 242 18.12 22.48 6.80
C GLU A 242 18.28 23.84 6.11
N GLU A 243 17.21 24.43 5.65
CA GLU A 243 17.21 25.77 5.04
C GLU A 243 17.61 26.87 6.03
N GLN A 244 17.19 26.77 7.27
CA GLN A 244 17.53 27.74 8.32
C GLN A 244 18.93 27.51 8.92
N THR A 245 19.56 26.39 8.65
CA THR A 245 20.86 26.00 9.26
C THR A 245 21.93 25.72 8.21
N ILE A 246 21.92 24.58 7.56
CA ILE A 246 22.97 24.12 6.63
C ILE A 246 23.16 25.11 5.47
N ARG A 247 22.08 25.57 4.86
CA ARG A 247 22.14 26.55 3.76
C ARG A 247 22.67 27.93 4.21
N LYS A 248 22.68 28.21 5.53
CA LYS A 248 23.28 29.40 6.10
C LYS A 248 24.67 29.16 6.71
N GLY A 249 25.28 28.02 6.42
CA GLY A 249 26.64 27.67 6.84
C GLY A 249 26.76 27.14 8.27
N ARG A 250 25.65 26.81 8.94
CA ARG A 250 25.66 26.14 10.27
C ARG A 250 25.58 24.63 10.09
N ASN A 251 26.41 23.88 10.80
CA ASN A 251 26.35 22.43 10.80
C ASN A 251 25.38 21.96 11.90
N LEU A 252 24.42 21.09 11.56
CA LEU A 252 23.46 20.52 12.51
C LEU A 252 24.13 19.77 13.66
N LYS A 253 25.28 19.14 13.42
CA LYS A 253 26.06 18.43 14.45
C LYS A 253 26.59 19.34 15.55
N ASP A 254 26.76 20.62 15.27
CA ASP A 254 27.28 21.63 16.19
C ASP A 254 26.15 22.34 16.94
N MET A 255 24.90 21.92 16.71
CA MET A 255 23.71 22.51 17.36
C MET A 255 23.20 21.59 18.48
N THR A 256 22.69 22.24 19.52
CA THR A 256 21.93 21.51 20.54
C THR A 256 20.53 21.13 20.04
N LEU A 257 19.94 20.09 20.64
CA LEU A 257 18.56 19.73 20.34
C LEU A 257 17.58 20.88 20.56
N ALA A 258 17.75 21.65 21.62
CA ALA A 258 16.91 22.83 21.93
C ALA A 258 16.95 23.91 20.83
N GLU A 259 18.12 24.16 20.21
CA GLU A 259 18.24 25.07 19.08
C GLU A 259 17.54 24.55 17.83
N MET A 260 17.64 23.24 17.58
CA MET A 260 16.94 22.58 16.46
C MET A 260 15.43 22.57 16.69
N ASP A 261 14.97 22.28 17.91
CA ASP A 261 13.55 22.29 18.28
C ASP A 261 12.91 23.67 18.12
N ALA A 262 13.64 24.75 18.45
CA ALA A 262 13.15 26.11 18.26
C ALA A 262 12.85 26.39 16.76
N ILE A 263 13.72 25.97 15.85
CA ILE A 263 13.51 26.10 14.40
C ILE A 263 12.38 25.16 13.92
N TRP A 264 12.31 23.95 14.48
CA TRP A 264 11.24 23.01 14.20
C TRP A 264 9.87 23.53 14.58
N ASP A 265 9.75 24.15 15.75
CA ASP A 265 8.52 24.79 16.22
C ASP A 265 8.14 26.04 15.40
N GLU A 266 9.13 26.77 14.90
CA GLU A 266 8.88 27.82 13.91
C GLU A 266 8.28 27.24 12.62
N GLY A 267 8.80 26.10 12.13
CA GLY A 267 8.24 25.36 10.99
C GLY A 267 6.79 24.95 11.23
N LYS A 268 6.47 24.43 12.42
CA LYS A 268 5.08 24.12 12.82
C LYS A 268 4.18 25.36 12.79
N ALA A 269 4.64 26.48 13.32
CA ALA A 269 3.88 27.73 13.35
C ALA A 269 3.58 28.26 11.94
N LYS A 270 4.42 27.93 10.96
CA LYS A 270 4.22 28.24 9.52
C LYS A 270 3.31 27.24 8.80
N GLY A 271 2.80 26.23 9.48
CA GLY A 271 1.90 25.23 8.90
C GLY A 271 2.60 24.12 8.10
N LEU A 272 3.92 23.95 8.24
CA LEU A 272 4.70 22.92 7.59
C LEU A 272 4.48 21.54 8.22
#